data_0fa69eb232545084e0d70766df3fe0a7
#
_entry.id   0fa69eb232545084e0d70766df3fe0a7
#
_cell.length_a   1.000
_cell.length_b   1.000
_cell.length_c   1.000
_cell.angle_alpha   90.00
_cell.angle_beta   90.00
_cell.angle_gamma   90.00
#
_symmetry.space_group_name_H-M   'P 1'
#
loop_
_entity.id
_entity.type
_entity.pdbx_description
1 polymer ?
#
loop_
_entity_poly.entity_id
_entity_poly.type
_entity_poly.pdbx_seq_one_letter_code
_entity_poly.pdbx_strand_id
1 'polypeptide(L)'
;MDRAIVGLLLTLLLGGCASLERFQRDMDSYLGWDIDRLRAHFGYNYVEHDLGDGTRAFTWVWSDRSLRPGYVTPDVIHTFRSAEGSTRVLVSPGTYFPPDYFEYFCEFSFIVDESGHAVTWRAQGNGCAAYPGPERVIQHGGPDATPALP
;
A
#
# COMPACT_ATOMS: atom_id res chain seq x y z
N MET A 1 4.00 -31.24 -23.64
CA MET A 1 3.72 -29.93 -23.02
C MET A 1 4.34 -28.88 -23.93
N ASP A 2 3.48 -28.09 -24.59
CA ASP A 2 3.92 -27.18 -25.64
C ASP A 2 4.74 -26.02 -25.06
N ARG A 3 5.87 -25.74 -25.72
CA ARG A 3 6.78 -24.62 -25.36
C ARG A 3 6.07 -23.27 -25.27
N ALA A 4 4.96 -23.11 -25.99
CA ALA A 4 4.11 -21.93 -25.98
C ALA A 4 3.38 -21.74 -24.63
N ILE A 5 2.94 -22.81 -23.99
CA ILE A 5 2.22 -22.75 -22.69
C ILE A 5 3.19 -22.38 -21.57
N VAL A 6 4.41 -22.90 -21.61
CA VAL A 6 5.47 -22.56 -20.63
C VAL A 6 5.87 -21.09 -20.76
N GLY A 7 5.97 -20.55 -21.96
CA GLY A 7 6.26 -19.14 -22.21
C GLY A 7 5.13 -18.21 -21.70
N LEU A 8 3.87 -18.61 -21.90
CA LEU A 8 2.73 -17.82 -21.43
C LEU A 8 2.61 -17.81 -19.89
N LEU A 9 2.90 -18.95 -19.24
CA LEU A 9 2.92 -19.03 -17.76
C LEU A 9 4.06 -18.19 -17.15
N LEU A 10 5.21 -18.13 -17.81
CA LEU A 10 6.36 -17.36 -17.30
C LEU A 10 6.12 -15.85 -17.39
N THR A 11 5.41 -15.37 -18.40
CA THR A 11 5.05 -13.95 -18.54
C THR A 11 4.00 -13.48 -17.53
N LEU A 12 3.11 -14.37 -17.09
CA LEU A 12 2.10 -14.07 -16.06
C LEU A 12 2.69 -13.93 -14.65
N LEU A 13 3.84 -14.56 -14.38
CA LEU A 13 4.51 -14.47 -13.06
C LEU A 13 5.30 -13.17 -12.86
N LEU A 14 5.58 -12.42 -13.91
CA LEU A 14 6.36 -11.18 -13.84
C LEU A 14 5.53 -9.91 -13.53
N GLY A 15 4.19 -10.01 -13.51
CA GLY A 15 3.32 -8.86 -13.34
C GLY A 15 3.08 -8.39 -11.90
N GLY A 16 3.50 -9.15 -10.89
CA GLY A 16 3.09 -8.91 -9.49
C GLY A 16 3.92 -7.90 -8.70
N CYS A 17 5.13 -7.54 -9.16
CA CYS A 17 6.05 -6.69 -8.39
C CYS A 17 6.19 -5.26 -8.92
N ALA A 18 5.53 -4.91 -10.01
CA ALA A 18 5.76 -3.65 -10.74
C ALA A 18 5.49 -2.38 -9.90
N SER A 19 4.58 -2.43 -8.93
CA SER A 19 4.23 -1.27 -8.11
C SER A 19 5.27 -1.00 -7.01
N LEU A 20 5.79 -2.05 -6.36
CA LEU A 20 6.81 -1.90 -5.33
C LEU A 20 8.16 -1.48 -5.94
N GLU A 21 8.54 -2.09 -7.06
CA GLU A 21 9.75 -1.70 -7.81
C GLU A 21 9.69 -0.26 -8.30
N ARG A 22 8.51 0.20 -8.71
CA ARG A 22 8.31 1.61 -9.08
C ARG A 22 8.53 2.52 -7.89
N PHE A 23 7.91 2.22 -6.74
CA PHE A 23 8.09 3.00 -5.52
C PHE A 23 9.57 3.07 -5.11
N GLN A 24 10.27 1.94 -5.10
CA GLN A 24 11.70 1.90 -4.78
C GLN A 24 12.53 2.76 -5.73
N ARG A 25 12.31 2.63 -7.04
CA ARG A 25 13.00 3.43 -8.06
C ARG A 25 12.73 4.93 -7.89
N ASP A 26 11.50 5.29 -7.57
CA ASP A 26 11.14 6.69 -7.33
C ASP A 26 11.89 7.22 -6.09
N MET A 27 11.93 6.46 -4.98
CA MET A 27 12.65 6.84 -3.77
C MET A 27 14.17 6.93 -4.01
N ASP A 28 14.75 5.99 -4.77
CA ASP A 28 16.17 6.03 -5.13
C ASP A 28 16.53 7.27 -5.95
N SER A 29 15.61 7.78 -6.76
CA SER A 29 15.83 8.99 -7.56
C SER A 29 16.00 10.26 -6.75
N TYR A 30 15.58 10.27 -5.48
CA TYR A 30 15.71 11.40 -4.56
C TYR A 30 17.03 11.37 -3.75
N LEU A 31 17.81 10.31 -3.85
CA LEU A 31 19.13 10.25 -3.22
C LEU A 31 20.06 11.33 -3.81
N GLY A 32 20.81 11.98 -2.94
CA GLY A 32 21.64 13.12 -3.30
C GLY A 32 20.91 14.47 -3.35
N TRP A 33 19.57 14.50 -3.17
CA TRP A 33 18.87 15.76 -3.04
C TRP A 33 19.16 16.39 -1.68
N ASP A 34 19.25 17.72 -1.68
CA ASP A 34 19.30 18.48 -0.44
C ASP A 34 17.95 18.48 0.28
N ILE A 35 17.98 18.74 1.59
CA ILE A 35 16.78 18.69 2.43
C ILE A 35 15.73 19.74 2.03
N ASP A 36 16.13 20.91 1.56
CA ASP A 36 15.16 21.94 1.18
C ASP A 36 14.40 21.55 -0.08
N ARG A 37 15.08 20.88 -1.01
CA ARG A 37 14.44 20.30 -2.19
C ARG A 37 13.49 19.16 -1.84
N LEU A 38 13.86 18.30 -0.88
CA LEU A 38 12.96 17.24 -0.39
C LEU A 38 11.73 17.84 0.28
N ARG A 39 11.89 18.87 1.12
CA ARG A 39 10.79 19.59 1.77
C ARG A 39 9.87 20.25 0.76
N ALA A 40 10.42 20.89 -0.27
CA ALA A 40 9.64 21.50 -1.34
C ALA A 40 8.85 20.46 -2.15
N HIS A 41 9.37 19.22 -2.27
CA HIS A 41 8.77 18.15 -3.03
C HIS A 41 7.71 17.37 -2.26
N PHE A 42 8.01 16.95 -1.02
CA PHE A 42 7.13 16.13 -0.18
C PHE A 42 6.25 16.94 0.79
N GLY A 43 6.50 18.24 0.90
CA GLY A 43 5.80 19.14 1.82
C GLY A 43 6.52 19.30 3.15
N TYR A 44 6.02 20.27 3.93
CA TYR A 44 6.63 20.69 5.20
C TYR A 44 6.04 19.97 6.42
N ASN A 45 5.14 19.02 6.20
CA ASN A 45 4.58 18.19 7.26
C ASN A 45 5.41 16.92 7.45
N TYR A 46 6.52 17.04 8.15
CA TYR A 46 7.46 15.96 8.44
C TYR A 46 7.86 15.98 9.90
N VAL A 47 8.41 14.86 10.37
CA VAL A 47 9.05 14.73 11.68
C VAL A 47 10.55 14.61 11.46
N GLU A 48 11.32 15.40 12.21
CA GLU A 48 12.77 15.37 12.18
C GLU A 48 13.31 14.67 13.43
N HIS A 49 14.23 13.74 13.23
CA HIS A 49 14.95 13.05 14.28
C HIS A 49 16.45 13.18 14.08
N ASP A 50 17.16 13.63 15.10
CA ASP A 50 18.63 13.58 15.15
C ASP A 50 19.07 12.15 15.49
N LEU A 51 19.93 11.55 14.68
CA LEU A 51 20.44 10.20 14.86
C LEU A 51 21.76 10.15 15.66
N GLY A 52 22.32 11.32 16.03
CA GLY A 52 23.45 11.46 16.96
C GLY A 52 24.85 11.29 16.36
N ASP A 53 24.96 11.02 15.07
CA ASP A 53 26.21 10.84 14.33
C ASP A 53 26.43 11.91 13.25
N GLY A 54 25.77 13.07 13.40
CA GLY A 54 25.75 14.14 12.40
C GLY A 54 24.72 13.90 11.30
N THR A 55 24.00 12.77 11.32
CA THR A 55 22.91 12.50 10.39
C THR A 55 21.55 12.80 11.02
N ARG A 56 20.57 13.13 10.17
CA ARG A 56 19.21 13.41 10.59
C ARG A 56 18.23 12.65 9.71
N ALA A 57 17.16 12.13 10.32
CA ALA A 57 16.06 11.50 9.61
C ALA A 57 14.90 12.47 9.45
N PHE A 58 14.40 12.62 8.24
CA PHE A 58 13.20 13.38 7.91
C PHE A 58 12.13 12.42 7.46
N THR A 59 11.03 12.35 8.19
CA THR A 59 9.98 11.35 8.02
C THR A 59 8.68 11.99 7.60
N TRP A 60 8.12 11.52 6.49
CA TRP A 60 6.79 11.86 6.01
C TRP A 60 5.85 10.66 6.16
N VAL A 61 4.58 10.95 6.37
CA VAL A 61 3.52 9.93 6.42
C VAL A 61 2.46 10.28 5.38
N TRP A 62 2.13 9.29 4.57
CA TRP A 62 0.99 9.33 3.69
C TRP A 62 -0.04 8.28 4.12
N SER A 63 -1.33 8.63 4.11
CA SER A 63 -2.41 7.70 4.35
C SER A 63 -3.55 7.94 3.36
N ASP A 64 -4.25 6.87 3.04
CA ASP A 64 -5.46 6.89 2.22
C ASP A 64 -6.46 5.87 2.75
N ARG A 65 -7.74 6.13 2.54
CA ARG A 65 -8.83 5.27 3.00
C ARG A 65 -9.67 4.85 1.81
N SER A 66 -9.76 3.54 1.60
CA SER A 66 -10.58 2.94 0.56
C SER A 66 -11.77 2.20 1.15
N LEU A 67 -12.94 2.38 0.55
CA LEU A 67 -14.15 1.62 0.90
C LEU A 67 -14.10 0.26 0.22
N ARG A 68 -14.14 -0.81 1.02
CA ARG A 68 -14.43 -2.16 0.53
C ARG A 68 -15.95 -2.34 0.49
N PRO A 69 -16.55 -2.52 -0.69
CA PRO A 69 -17.99 -2.78 -0.79
C PRO A 69 -18.39 -4.02 0.01
N GLY A 70 -19.55 -3.99 0.62
CA GLY A 70 -20.13 -5.18 1.22
C GLY A 70 -20.40 -6.24 0.15
N TYR A 71 -20.33 -7.49 0.56
CA TYR A 71 -20.61 -8.63 -0.33
C TYR A 71 -21.34 -9.74 0.43
N VAL A 72 -22.01 -10.60 -0.33
CA VAL A 72 -22.66 -11.79 0.21
C VAL A 72 -21.94 -13.00 -0.38
N THR A 73 -21.55 -13.95 0.48
CA THR A 73 -21.06 -15.23 -0.01
C THR A 73 -22.23 -16.04 -0.59
N PRO A 74 -22.00 -16.85 -1.63
CA PRO A 74 -23.05 -17.70 -2.17
C PRO A 74 -23.50 -18.74 -1.15
N ASP A 75 -24.76 -19.21 -1.31
CA ASP A 75 -25.26 -20.34 -0.57
C ASP A 75 -24.44 -21.58 -0.88
N VAL A 76 -24.16 -22.39 0.15
CA VAL A 76 -23.47 -23.67 -0.01
C VAL A 76 -24.49 -24.79 0.03
N ILE A 77 -24.57 -25.58 -1.05
CA ILE A 77 -25.47 -26.70 -1.15
C ILE A 77 -24.69 -27.98 -0.84
N HIS A 78 -25.10 -28.64 0.23
CA HIS A 78 -24.60 -29.97 0.62
C HIS A 78 -25.59 -31.05 0.20
N THR A 79 -25.13 -32.01 -0.58
CA THR A 79 -25.94 -33.15 -0.99
C THR A 79 -25.42 -34.40 -0.30
N PHE A 80 -26.31 -35.06 0.42
CA PHE A 80 -26.01 -36.29 1.13
C PHE A 80 -26.86 -37.43 0.49
N ARG A 81 -26.22 -38.55 0.22
CA ARG A 81 -26.91 -39.77 -0.26
C ARG A 81 -26.83 -40.82 0.82
N SER A 82 -28.01 -41.37 1.24
CA SER A 82 -28.04 -42.45 2.20
C SER A 82 -27.76 -43.79 1.52
N ALA A 83 -27.42 -44.80 2.31
CA ALA A 83 -27.20 -46.16 1.83
C ALA A 83 -28.45 -46.78 1.18
N GLU A 84 -29.63 -46.29 1.58
CA GLU A 84 -30.95 -46.72 1.01
C GLU A 84 -31.33 -45.96 -0.28
N GLY A 85 -30.39 -45.10 -0.82
CA GLY A 85 -30.57 -44.41 -2.07
C GLY A 85 -31.35 -43.08 -1.98
N SER A 86 -31.81 -42.67 -0.81
CA SER A 86 -32.44 -41.35 -0.63
C SER A 86 -31.38 -40.22 -0.67
N THR A 87 -31.77 -39.11 -1.29
CA THR A 87 -30.91 -37.92 -1.36
C THR A 87 -31.50 -36.80 -0.47
N ARG A 88 -30.66 -36.25 0.40
CA ARG A 88 -30.99 -35.06 1.20
C ARG A 88 -30.15 -33.90 0.73
N VAL A 89 -30.76 -32.73 0.65
CA VAL A 89 -30.10 -31.48 0.32
C VAL A 89 -30.18 -30.56 1.53
N LEU A 90 -29.04 -30.09 1.98
CA LEU A 90 -28.93 -29.08 3.03
C LEU A 90 -28.36 -27.82 2.37
N VAL A 91 -29.06 -26.72 2.51
CA VAL A 91 -28.61 -25.42 2.05
C VAL A 91 -28.09 -24.62 3.26
N SER A 92 -26.85 -24.26 3.23
CA SER A 92 -26.28 -23.30 4.19
C SER A 92 -26.36 -21.91 3.53
N PRO A 93 -27.14 -20.98 4.07
CA PRO A 93 -27.28 -19.66 3.47
C PRO A 93 -25.95 -18.92 3.47
N GLY A 94 -25.75 -18.10 2.46
CA GLY A 94 -24.60 -17.21 2.37
C GLY A 94 -24.55 -16.22 3.52
N THR A 95 -23.36 -15.76 3.83
CA THR A 95 -23.12 -14.79 4.89
C THR A 95 -22.96 -13.40 4.27
N TYR A 96 -23.65 -12.41 4.81
CA TYR A 96 -23.48 -11.02 4.45
C TYR A 96 -22.30 -10.40 5.22
N PHE A 97 -21.37 -9.80 4.50
CA PHE A 97 -20.29 -8.98 5.02
C PHE A 97 -20.60 -7.52 4.68
N PRO A 98 -20.77 -6.66 5.69
CA PRO A 98 -21.05 -5.25 5.46
C PRO A 98 -19.85 -4.53 4.80
N PRO A 99 -20.09 -3.35 4.17
CA PRO A 99 -19.01 -2.49 3.73
C PRO A 99 -18.06 -2.16 4.87
N ASP A 100 -16.77 -2.16 4.59
CA ASP A 100 -15.71 -1.86 5.55
C ASP A 100 -14.71 -0.90 4.93
N TYR A 101 -14.04 -0.10 5.78
CA TYR A 101 -12.98 0.80 5.34
C TYR A 101 -11.63 0.15 5.54
N PHE A 102 -10.84 0.20 4.50
CA PHE A 102 -9.47 -0.26 4.52
C PHE A 102 -8.53 0.94 4.46
N GLU A 103 -7.66 1.08 5.44
CA GLU A 103 -6.71 2.18 5.53
C GLU A 103 -5.34 1.73 5.04
N TYR A 104 -4.81 2.49 4.08
CA TYR A 104 -3.44 2.36 3.60
C TYR A 104 -2.61 3.46 4.23
N PHE A 105 -1.39 3.12 4.64
CA PHE A 105 -0.42 4.13 5.05
C PHE A 105 0.96 3.77 4.54
N CYS A 106 1.76 4.79 4.30
CA CYS A 106 3.19 4.69 4.00
C CYS A 106 3.92 5.75 4.80
N GLU A 107 4.78 5.31 5.69
CA GLU A 107 5.76 6.13 6.38
C GLU A 107 7.09 5.95 5.68
N PHE A 108 7.70 7.04 5.22
CA PHE A 108 9.01 6.99 4.60
C PHE A 108 9.91 8.10 5.13
N SER A 109 11.19 7.77 5.27
CA SER A 109 12.18 8.67 5.84
C SER A 109 13.39 8.76 4.94
N PHE A 110 13.91 9.95 4.74
CA PHE A 110 15.24 10.18 4.19
C PHE A 110 16.23 10.47 5.30
N ILE A 111 17.35 9.77 5.28
CA ILE A 111 18.49 10.05 6.16
C ILE A 111 19.38 11.04 5.42
N VAL A 112 19.63 12.15 6.07
CA VAL A 112 20.38 13.28 5.53
C VAL A 112 21.69 13.39 6.30
N ASP A 113 22.80 13.53 5.60
CA ASP A 113 24.15 13.68 6.18
C ASP A 113 24.40 15.10 6.71
N GLU A 114 25.58 15.34 7.27
CA GLU A 114 26.01 16.64 7.78
C GLU A 114 26.03 17.74 6.71
N SER A 115 26.21 17.37 5.43
CA SER A 115 26.17 18.30 4.30
C SER A 115 24.75 18.67 3.85
N GLY A 116 23.73 18.03 4.43
CA GLY A 116 22.33 18.30 4.16
C GLY A 116 21.76 17.50 2.98
N HIS A 117 22.45 16.45 2.49
CA HIS A 117 22.01 15.64 1.35
C HIS A 117 21.50 14.27 1.79
N ALA A 118 20.45 13.78 1.12
CA ALA A 118 19.90 12.45 1.35
C ALA A 118 20.88 11.37 0.91
N VAL A 119 21.31 10.53 1.85
CA VAL A 119 22.27 9.43 1.60
C VAL A 119 21.61 8.07 1.54
N THR A 120 20.46 7.93 2.20
CA THR A 120 19.66 6.70 2.16
C THR A 120 18.21 7.00 2.52
N TRP A 121 17.34 6.04 2.28
CA TRP A 121 15.93 6.12 2.67
C TRP A 121 15.44 4.80 3.25
N ARG A 122 14.33 4.86 3.97
CA ARG A 122 13.59 3.70 4.44
C ARG A 122 12.09 3.98 4.34
N ALA A 123 11.30 2.93 4.21
CA ALA A 123 9.86 3.04 4.22
C ALA A 123 9.22 1.83 4.91
N GLN A 124 8.07 2.07 5.54
CA GLN A 124 7.24 1.05 6.15
C GLN A 124 5.76 1.38 5.98
N GLY A 125 4.93 0.34 5.97
CA GLY A 125 3.49 0.48 5.82
C GLY A 125 2.91 -0.48 4.80
N ASN A 126 1.59 -0.62 4.82
CA ASN A 126 0.85 -1.48 3.89
C ASN A 126 0.48 -0.78 2.58
N GLY A 127 0.74 0.53 2.48
CA GLY A 127 0.36 1.39 1.36
C GLY A 127 1.52 1.93 0.53
N CYS A 128 2.79 1.63 0.85
CA CYS A 128 3.92 2.23 0.14
C CYS A 128 3.91 1.94 -1.37
N ALA A 129 3.55 0.72 -1.77
CA ALA A 129 3.39 0.39 -3.19
C ALA A 129 2.23 1.13 -3.89
N ALA A 130 1.24 1.59 -3.13
CA ALA A 130 0.10 2.36 -3.62
C ALA A 130 0.32 3.88 -3.53
N TYR A 131 1.43 4.33 -2.94
CA TYR A 131 1.75 5.75 -2.83
C TYR A 131 1.77 6.42 -4.22
N PRO A 132 0.92 7.43 -4.45
CA PRO A 132 0.72 8.00 -5.78
C PRO A 132 1.85 8.94 -6.22
N GLY A 133 2.77 9.28 -5.32
CA GLY A 133 3.76 10.32 -5.51
C GLY A 133 3.28 11.68 -4.97
N PRO A 134 4.22 12.59 -4.65
CA PRO A 134 3.92 13.86 -3.99
C PRO A 134 3.03 14.78 -4.84
N GLU A 135 3.20 14.79 -6.14
CA GLU A 135 2.41 15.65 -7.04
C GLU A 135 0.92 15.35 -6.99
N ARG A 136 0.52 14.07 -6.83
CA ARG A 136 -0.89 13.69 -6.76
C ARG A 136 -1.48 13.94 -5.38
N VAL A 137 -0.69 13.78 -4.32
CA VAL A 137 -1.13 14.07 -2.94
C VAL A 137 -1.49 15.55 -2.80
N ILE A 138 -0.71 16.45 -3.41
CA ILE A 138 -0.98 17.89 -3.38
C ILE A 138 -2.25 18.24 -4.16
N GLN A 139 -2.51 17.59 -5.30
CA GLN A 139 -3.68 17.86 -6.14
C GLN A 139 -5.00 17.42 -5.53
N HIS A 140 -5.00 16.38 -4.71
CA HIS A 140 -6.23 15.85 -4.10
C HIS A 140 -6.53 16.40 -2.70
N GLY A 141 -5.78 17.44 -2.29
CA GLY A 141 -5.89 17.97 -0.92
C GLY A 141 -5.54 16.86 0.06
N GLY A 142 -4.40 16.94 0.71
CA GLY A 142 -4.03 15.93 1.72
C GLY A 142 -5.19 15.62 2.65
N PRO A 143 -5.13 14.51 3.39
CA PRO A 143 -6.24 14.03 4.21
C PRO A 143 -6.80 15.19 5.00
N ASP A 144 -8.12 15.36 4.92
CA ASP A 144 -8.85 16.36 5.68
C ASP A 144 -8.22 16.44 7.08
N ALA A 145 -7.63 17.59 7.37
CA ALA A 145 -7.30 17.91 8.73
C ALA A 145 -8.64 17.85 9.49
N THR A 146 -8.85 16.75 10.18
CA THR A 146 -10.01 16.59 11.05
C THR A 146 -10.01 17.81 11.96
N PRO A 147 -11.02 18.68 11.91
CA PRO A 147 -11.08 19.81 12.81
C PRO A 147 -11.03 19.26 14.22
N ALA A 148 -10.10 19.75 15.03
CA ALA A 148 -10.04 19.45 16.44
C ALA A 148 -11.45 19.71 17.00
N LEU A 149 -12.08 18.67 17.50
CA LEU A 149 -13.34 18.78 18.24
C LEU A 149 -13.10 19.69 19.47
N PRO A 150 -14.03 20.57 19.78
CA PRO A 150 -13.93 21.49 20.90
C PRO A 150 -13.89 20.80 22.26
#